data_7717570f1edc6c50350639d877a531c5
#
_entry.id   7717570f1edc6c50350639d877a531c5
#
_cell.length_a   1.000
_cell.length_b   1.000
_cell.length_c   1.000
_cell.angle_alpha   90.00
_cell.angle_beta   90.00
_cell.angle_gamma   90.00
#
_symmetry.space_group_name_H-M   'P 1'
#
loop_
_entity.id
_entity.type
_entity.pdbx_description
1 polymer ?
#
loop_
_entity_poly.entity_id
_entity_poly.type
_entity_poly.pdbx_seq_one_letter_code
_entity_poly.pdbx_strand_id
1 'polypeptide(L)'
;MRNEDNHFRILRLLEANPQLPQRAISRELGISLGAVNYCLKALAQKGYLKVKNFHASDNKRQYAYILTPAGLAQKASLTKRFLHRKLEEFELLKAEIRALEQEQEQQPDPSRTAGDIYKEFEGS
;
A
#
# COMPACT_ATOMS: atom_id res chain seq x y z
N MET A 1 0.74 9.11 -4.37
CA MET A 1 1.32 7.74 -4.38
C MET A 1 2.29 7.64 -5.56
N ARG A 2 3.45 7.07 -5.33
CA ARG A 2 4.46 6.94 -6.38
C ARG A 2 4.03 5.90 -7.41
N ASN A 3 4.38 6.11 -8.70
CA ASN A 3 4.11 5.13 -9.74
C ASN A 3 4.71 3.75 -9.41
N GLU A 4 5.89 3.73 -8.80
CA GLU A 4 6.55 2.51 -8.36
C GLU A 4 5.71 1.72 -7.36
N ASP A 5 5.05 2.41 -6.43
CA ASP A 5 4.15 1.77 -5.46
C ASP A 5 2.95 1.17 -6.17
N ASN A 6 2.37 1.88 -7.12
CA ASN A 6 1.24 1.38 -7.91
C ASN A 6 1.66 0.17 -8.74
N HIS A 7 2.84 0.22 -9.37
CA HIS A 7 3.36 -0.90 -10.14
C HIS A 7 3.54 -2.15 -9.26
N PHE A 8 4.14 -1.98 -8.09
CA PHE A 8 4.34 -3.07 -7.15
C PHE A 8 3.01 -3.70 -6.72
N ARG A 9 2.05 -2.88 -6.34
CA ARG A 9 0.73 -3.35 -5.89
C ARG A 9 -0.04 -4.05 -7.01
N ILE A 10 0.03 -3.53 -8.22
CA ILE A 10 -0.59 -4.15 -9.38
C ILE A 10 0.04 -5.51 -9.67
N LEU A 11 1.37 -5.60 -9.65
CA LEU A 11 2.06 -6.86 -9.89
C LEU A 11 1.70 -7.90 -8.83
N ARG A 12 1.58 -7.50 -7.58
CA ARG A 12 1.13 -8.39 -6.49
C ARG A 12 -0.27 -8.93 -6.73
N LEU A 13 -1.20 -8.05 -7.08
CA LEU A 13 -2.59 -8.45 -7.33
C LEU A 13 -2.68 -9.40 -8.51
N LEU A 14 -1.97 -9.11 -9.60
CA LEU A 14 -2.01 -9.92 -10.82
C LEU A 14 -1.31 -11.26 -10.66
N GLU A 15 -0.26 -11.34 -9.85
CA GLU A 15 0.36 -12.62 -9.54
C GLU A 15 -0.62 -13.55 -8.84
N ALA A 16 -1.40 -13.01 -7.92
CA ALA A 16 -2.42 -13.77 -7.21
C ALA A 16 -3.62 -14.11 -8.10
N ASN A 17 -4.03 -13.18 -8.97
CA ASN A 17 -5.17 -13.36 -9.87
C ASN A 17 -4.96 -12.62 -11.18
N PRO A 18 -4.43 -13.31 -12.22
CA PRO A 18 -4.20 -12.67 -13.53
C PRO A 18 -5.47 -12.17 -14.23
N GLN A 19 -6.62 -12.68 -13.85
CA GLN A 19 -7.91 -12.33 -14.45
C GLN A 19 -8.63 -11.21 -13.71
N LEU A 20 -7.98 -10.58 -12.75
CA LEU A 20 -8.60 -9.51 -11.96
C LEU A 20 -8.98 -8.33 -12.85
N PRO A 21 -10.27 -7.91 -12.89
CA PRO A 21 -10.69 -6.78 -13.72
C PRO A 21 -10.05 -5.47 -13.29
N GLN A 22 -9.86 -4.55 -14.25
CA GLN A 22 -9.27 -3.24 -13.97
C GLN A 22 -10.06 -2.46 -12.90
N ARG A 23 -11.39 -2.59 -12.91
CA ARG A 23 -12.23 -1.95 -11.90
C ARG A 23 -11.96 -2.48 -10.49
N ALA A 24 -11.71 -3.78 -10.39
CA ALA A 24 -11.35 -4.39 -9.10
C ALA A 24 -10.00 -3.89 -8.62
N ILE A 25 -9.01 -3.79 -9.52
CA ILE A 25 -7.69 -3.23 -9.20
C ILE A 25 -7.84 -1.79 -8.71
N SER A 26 -8.64 -0.99 -9.42
CA SER A 26 -8.91 0.40 -9.06
C SER A 26 -9.45 0.51 -7.65
N ARG A 27 -10.43 -0.32 -7.30
CA ARG A 27 -11.03 -0.33 -5.96
C ARG A 27 -10.05 -0.77 -4.89
N GLU A 28 -9.30 -1.84 -5.17
CA GLU A 28 -8.31 -2.36 -4.22
C GLU A 28 -7.22 -1.35 -3.89
N LEU A 29 -6.75 -0.63 -4.90
CA LEU A 29 -5.65 0.30 -4.72
C LEU A 29 -6.09 1.72 -4.39
N GLY A 30 -7.38 2.04 -4.54
CA GLY A 30 -7.88 3.39 -4.32
C GLY A 30 -7.36 4.40 -5.33
N ILE A 31 -7.12 3.98 -6.56
CA ILE A 31 -6.68 4.85 -7.66
C ILE A 31 -7.70 4.83 -8.79
N SER A 32 -7.63 5.81 -9.68
CA SER A 32 -8.58 5.91 -10.79
C SER A 32 -8.40 4.76 -11.79
N LEU A 33 -9.46 4.46 -12.52
CA LEU A 33 -9.41 3.47 -13.59
C LEU A 33 -8.39 3.85 -14.66
N GLY A 34 -8.28 5.15 -14.97
CA GLY A 34 -7.29 5.67 -15.92
C GLY A 34 -5.86 5.42 -15.45
N ALA A 35 -5.61 5.58 -14.15
CA ALA A 35 -4.29 5.31 -13.56
C ALA A 35 -3.96 3.82 -13.64
N VAL A 36 -4.92 2.93 -13.39
CA VAL A 36 -4.73 1.49 -13.54
C VAL A 36 -4.38 1.15 -15.00
N ASN A 37 -5.14 1.67 -15.94
CA ASN A 37 -4.90 1.44 -17.36
C ASN A 37 -3.50 1.91 -17.77
N TYR A 38 -3.12 3.11 -17.35
CA TYR A 38 -1.80 3.67 -17.62
C TYR A 38 -0.69 2.75 -17.09
N CYS A 39 -0.81 2.29 -15.85
CA CYS A 39 0.18 1.40 -15.25
C CYS A 39 0.27 0.05 -15.96
N LEU A 40 -0.87 -0.53 -16.32
CA LEU A 40 -0.90 -1.82 -17.03
C LEU A 40 -0.21 -1.70 -18.39
N LYS A 41 -0.48 -0.63 -19.12
CA LYS A 41 0.18 -0.39 -20.41
C LYS A 41 1.69 -0.22 -20.26
N ALA A 42 2.10 0.55 -19.25
CA ALA A 42 3.53 0.78 -18.99
C ALA A 42 4.25 -0.53 -18.63
N LEU A 43 3.63 -1.35 -17.78
CA LEU A 43 4.21 -2.64 -17.38
C LEU A 43 4.28 -3.61 -18.56
N ALA A 44 3.25 -3.63 -19.41
CA ALA A 44 3.24 -4.46 -20.61
C ALA A 44 4.31 -4.01 -21.61
N GLN A 45 4.46 -2.70 -21.82
CA GLN A 45 5.49 -2.15 -22.72
C GLN A 45 6.90 -2.49 -22.27
N LYS A 46 7.12 -2.55 -20.96
CA LYS A 46 8.43 -2.92 -20.39
C LYS A 46 8.68 -4.42 -20.41
N GLY A 47 7.70 -5.21 -20.83
CA GLY A 47 7.85 -6.66 -20.87
C GLY A 47 7.63 -7.36 -19.56
N TYR A 48 7.07 -6.67 -18.56
CA TYR A 48 6.80 -7.25 -17.24
C TYR A 48 5.46 -7.98 -17.19
N LEU A 49 4.54 -7.62 -18.08
CA LEU A 49 3.23 -8.27 -18.22
C LEU A 49 3.03 -8.74 -19.64
N LYS A 50 2.41 -9.92 -19.77
CA LYS A 50 1.90 -10.42 -21.02
C LYS A 50 0.38 -10.36 -20.98
N VAL A 51 -0.22 -9.75 -22.00
CA VAL A 51 -1.68 -9.62 -22.10
C VAL A 51 -2.23 -10.79 -22.89
N LYS A 52 -3.22 -11.47 -22.33
CA LYS A 52 -3.96 -12.52 -23.03
C LYS A 52 -5.43 -12.19 -23.06
N ASN A 53 -6.06 -12.42 -24.22
CA ASN A 53 -7.50 -12.35 -24.37
C ASN A 53 -8.08 -13.75 -24.16
N PHE A 54 -9.20 -13.81 -23.48
CA PHE A 54 -9.94 -15.07 -23.38
C PHE A 54 -11.44 -14.77 -23.37
N HIS A 55 -12.22 -15.75 -23.77
CA HIS A 55 -13.68 -15.64 -23.71
C HIS A 55 -14.18 -16.16 -22.37
N ALA A 56 -14.82 -15.27 -21.61
CA ALA A 56 -15.59 -15.70 -20.46
C ALA A 56 -16.96 -16.18 -20.91
N SER A 57 -17.70 -16.87 -20.04
CA SER A 57 -19.10 -17.23 -20.29
C SER A 57 -19.88 -15.98 -20.69
N ASP A 58 -20.85 -16.10 -21.61
CA ASP A 58 -21.70 -15.02 -22.14
C ASP A 58 -21.03 -14.14 -23.22
N ASN A 59 -20.09 -14.68 -23.97
CA ASN A 59 -19.45 -13.97 -25.11
C ASN A 59 -18.71 -12.69 -24.75
N LYS A 60 -18.38 -12.50 -23.47
CA LYS A 60 -17.60 -11.34 -23.04
C LYS A 60 -16.13 -11.64 -23.17
N ARG A 61 -15.41 -10.74 -23.85
CA ARG A 61 -13.95 -10.79 -23.90
C ARG A 61 -13.40 -10.25 -22.59
N GLN A 62 -12.52 -11.03 -21.98
CA GLN A 62 -11.78 -10.60 -20.80
C GLN A 62 -10.30 -10.64 -21.10
N TYR A 63 -9.57 -9.81 -20.37
CA TYR A 63 -8.12 -9.74 -20.47
C TYR A 63 -7.50 -10.36 -19.23
N ALA A 64 -6.48 -11.18 -19.42
CA ALA A 64 -5.62 -11.63 -18.35
C ALA A 64 -4.27 -10.95 -18.52
N TYR A 65 -3.71 -10.47 -17.42
CA TYR A 65 -2.39 -9.85 -17.38
C TYR A 65 -1.48 -10.76 -16.57
N ILE A 66 -0.56 -11.41 -17.26
CA ILE A 66 0.28 -12.46 -16.69
C ILE A 66 1.69 -11.90 -16.52
N LEU A 67 2.28 -12.08 -15.32
CA LEU A 67 3.66 -11.69 -15.09
C LEU A 67 4.59 -12.57 -15.92
N THR A 68 5.47 -11.92 -16.66
CA THR A 68 6.59 -12.59 -17.34
C THR A 68 7.68 -12.92 -16.33
N PRO A 69 8.69 -13.75 -16.70
CA PRO A 69 9.86 -13.94 -15.83
C PRO A 69 10.52 -12.60 -15.45
N ALA A 70 10.60 -11.65 -16.39
CA ALA A 70 11.09 -10.31 -16.10
C ALA A 70 10.18 -9.56 -15.12
N GLY A 71 8.86 -9.76 -15.23
CA GLY A 71 7.88 -9.17 -14.30
C GLY A 71 8.02 -9.74 -12.89
N LEU A 72 8.25 -11.03 -12.76
CA LEU A 72 8.51 -11.65 -11.45
C LEU A 72 9.77 -11.11 -10.82
N ALA A 73 10.84 -10.96 -11.60
CA ALA A 73 12.10 -10.36 -11.12
C ALA A 73 11.90 -8.91 -10.71
N GLN A 74 11.13 -8.15 -11.49
CA GLN A 74 10.81 -6.76 -11.15
C GLN A 74 10.00 -6.66 -9.87
N LYS A 75 9.01 -7.53 -9.71
CA LYS A 75 8.22 -7.58 -8.47
C LYS A 75 9.11 -7.87 -7.26
N ALA A 76 10.04 -8.81 -7.38
CA ALA A 76 10.98 -9.13 -6.30
C ALA A 76 11.84 -7.92 -5.92
N SER A 77 12.35 -7.21 -6.91
CA SER A 77 13.13 -5.98 -6.70
C SER A 77 12.30 -4.89 -6.01
N LEU A 78 11.07 -4.69 -6.47
CA LEU A 78 10.16 -3.71 -5.88
C LEU A 78 9.75 -4.09 -4.46
N THR A 79 9.56 -5.38 -4.20
CA THR A 79 9.26 -5.89 -2.86
C THR A 79 10.36 -5.50 -1.88
N LYS A 80 11.61 -5.70 -2.27
CA LYS A 80 12.76 -5.35 -1.44
C LYS A 80 12.81 -3.86 -1.13
N ARG A 81 12.62 -3.01 -2.14
CA ARG A 81 12.63 -1.56 -1.98
C ARG A 81 11.44 -1.06 -1.16
N PHE A 82 10.27 -1.64 -1.40
CA PHE A 82 9.06 -1.30 -0.66
C PHE A 82 9.20 -1.65 0.82
N LEU A 83 9.70 -2.85 1.11
CA LEU A 83 9.94 -3.29 2.49
C LEU A 83 10.94 -2.36 3.19
N HIS A 84 12.03 -2.00 2.51
CA HIS A 84 13.03 -1.09 3.07
C HIS A 84 12.41 0.25 3.48
N ARG A 85 11.58 0.84 2.61
CA ARG A 85 10.88 2.08 2.93
C ARG A 85 9.89 1.93 4.08
N LYS A 86 9.19 0.81 4.13
CA LYS A 86 8.24 0.55 5.22
C LYS A 86 8.95 0.40 6.56
N LEU A 87 10.11 -0.21 6.57
CA LEU A 87 10.93 -0.31 7.79
C LEU A 87 11.43 1.05 8.25
N GLU A 88 11.83 1.92 7.32
CA GLU A 88 12.21 3.30 7.65
C GLU A 88 11.02 4.08 8.22
N GLU A 89 9.86 3.98 7.58
CA GLU A 89 8.61 4.61 8.06
C GLU A 89 8.25 4.12 9.46
N PHE A 90 8.42 2.82 9.70
CA PHE A 90 8.15 2.21 11.00
C PHE A 90 9.06 2.79 12.09
N GLU A 91 10.35 2.95 11.81
CA GLU A 91 11.29 3.54 12.76
C GLU A 91 10.96 5.00 13.07
N LEU A 92 10.61 5.77 12.06
CA LEU A 92 10.17 7.16 12.23
C LEU A 92 8.89 7.24 13.05
N LEU A 93 7.93 6.36 12.78
CA LEU A 93 6.67 6.31 13.50
C LEU A 93 6.89 5.94 14.97
N LYS A 94 7.77 4.99 15.25
CA LYS A 94 8.14 4.62 16.61
C LYS A 94 8.71 5.82 17.38
N ALA A 95 9.61 6.56 16.74
CA ALA A 95 10.21 7.75 17.36
C ALA A 95 9.14 8.82 17.63
N GLU A 96 8.23 9.01 16.71
CA GLU A 96 7.13 9.97 16.86
C GLU A 96 6.20 9.58 18.01
N ILE A 97 5.85 8.31 18.10
CA ILE A 97 5.02 7.79 19.19
C ILE A 97 5.71 8.02 20.55
N ARG A 98 7.01 7.73 20.65
CA ARG A 98 7.77 7.97 21.89
C ARG A 98 7.75 9.44 22.29
N ALA A 99 7.89 10.33 21.31
CA ALA A 99 7.84 11.77 21.57
C ALA A 99 6.47 12.18 22.12
N LEU A 100 5.39 11.66 21.53
CA LEU A 100 4.03 11.94 21.97
C LEU A 100 3.75 11.38 23.36
N GLU A 101 4.24 10.18 23.66
CA GLU A 101 4.10 9.59 25.00
C GLU A 101 4.79 10.45 26.04
N GLN A 102 5.99 10.96 25.74
CA GLN A 102 6.72 11.85 26.64
C GLN A 102 5.99 13.17 26.87
N GLU A 103 5.40 13.74 25.81
CA GLU A 103 4.59 14.94 25.95
C GLU A 103 3.38 14.69 26.83
N GLN A 104 2.72 13.55 26.68
CA GLN A 104 1.56 13.18 27.49
C GLN A 104 1.92 13.07 28.97
N GLU A 105 3.07 12.52 29.29
CA GLU A 105 3.56 12.42 30.68
C GLU A 105 3.82 13.78 31.31
N GLN A 106 4.24 14.76 30.53
CA GLN A 106 4.60 16.09 30.98
C GLN A 106 3.42 17.06 31.02
N GLN A 107 2.35 16.79 30.26
CA GLN A 107 1.19 17.65 30.16
C GLN A 107 0.05 17.16 31.04
N PRO A 108 -0.71 18.06 31.67
CA PRO A 108 -1.91 17.66 32.39
C PRO A 108 -2.93 17.08 31.43
N ASP A 109 -3.50 15.92 31.78
CA ASP A 109 -4.57 15.30 31.02
C ASP A 109 -5.81 16.19 31.08
N PRO A 110 -6.34 16.67 29.94
CA PRO A 110 -7.51 17.54 29.94
C PRO A 110 -8.77 16.85 30.46
N SER A 111 -8.81 15.52 30.51
CA SER A 111 -9.93 14.77 31.07
C SER A 111 -9.87 14.66 32.58
N ARG A 112 -8.76 15.06 33.21
CA ARG A 112 -8.56 14.97 34.66
C ARG A 112 -9.23 16.15 35.32
N THR A 113 -9.86 15.89 36.48
CA THR A 113 -10.48 16.94 37.31
C THR A 113 -9.44 17.68 38.11
N ALA A 114 -9.80 18.87 38.58
CA ALA A 114 -8.94 19.65 39.47
C ALA A 114 -8.56 18.84 40.73
N GLY A 115 -9.48 18.02 41.25
CA GLY A 115 -9.23 17.15 42.39
C GLY A 115 -8.16 16.12 42.15
N ASP A 116 -8.13 15.54 40.95
CA ASP A 116 -7.10 14.56 40.57
C ASP A 116 -5.72 15.19 40.50
N ILE A 117 -5.62 16.41 39.99
CA ILE A 117 -4.37 17.18 39.94
C ILE A 117 -3.88 17.49 41.33
N TYR A 118 -4.78 17.90 42.23
CA TYR A 118 -4.45 18.17 43.63
C TYR A 118 -3.89 16.95 44.33
N LYS A 119 -4.45 15.78 44.11
CA LYS A 119 -3.98 14.54 44.71
C LYS A 119 -2.54 14.22 44.33
N GLU A 120 -2.17 14.50 43.05
CA GLU A 120 -0.80 14.31 42.61
C GLU A 120 0.20 15.20 43.35
N PHE A 121 -0.17 16.46 43.58
CA PHE A 121 0.69 17.38 44.33
C PHE A 121 0.82 17.01 45.77
N GLU A 122 -0.24 16.54 46.42
CA GLU A 122 -0.20 16.11 47.81
C GLU A 122 0.55 14.80 48.00
N GLY A 123 0.60 13.95 46.99
CA GLY A 123 1.29 12.68 47.06
C GLY A 123 2.79 12.74 46.78
N SER A 124 3.34 13.90 46.50
CA SER A 124 4.75 14.05 46.14
C SER A 124 5.64 14.46 47.36
#